data_4b195ee1dd005552b86277f05a1932cc
#
_entry.id   4b195ee1dd005552b86277f05a1932cc
#
_cell.length_a   1.000
_cell.length_b   1.000
_cell.length_c   1.000
_cell.angle_alpha   90.00
_cell.angle_beta   90.00
_cell.angle_gamma   90.00
#
_symmetry.space_group_name_H-M   'P 1'
#
loop_
_entity.id
_entity.type
_entity.pdbx_description
1 polymer ?
#
loop_
_entity_poly.entity_id
_entity_poly.type
_entity_poly.pdbx_seq_one_letter_code
_entity_poly.pdbx_strand_id
1 'polypeptide(L)' 'MNDDQFNISMRSYLKKVGITSQREIEGAVRDAVSEKVLKGDEKLKVSVNLTIDDIQLSVDIDGY' A
#
# COMPACT_ATOMS: atom_id res chain seq x y z
N MET A 1 -27.31 -2.59 4.64
CA MET A 1 -26.25 -1.85 3.93
C MET A 1 -26.49 -1.96 2.43
N ASN A 2 -26.27 -0.87 1.71
CA ASN A 2 -26.41 -0.88 0.24
C ASN A 2 -25.12 -1.44 -0.36
N ASP A 3 -25.21 -2.63 -0.94
CA ASP A 3 -24.03 -3.34 -1.46
C ASP A 3 -23.35 -2.60 -2.59
N ASP A 4 -24.12 -1.97 -3.49
CA ASP A 4 -23.55 -1.21 -4.61
C ASP A 4 -22.76 0.00 -4.11
N GLN A 5 -23.34 0.74 -3.19
CA GLN A 5 -22.69 1.92 -2.62
C GLN A 5 -21.45 1.54 -1.83
N PHE A 6 -21.54 0.47 -1.05
CA PHE A 6 -20.40 -0.04 -0.29
C PHE A 6 -19.27 -0.44 -1.24
N ASN A 7 -19.60 -1.14 -2.31
CA ASN A 7 -18.61 -1.58 -3.30
C ASN A 7 -17.91 -0.40 -3.95
N ILE A 8 -18.67 0.62 -4.35
CA ILE A 8 -18.12 1.82 -4.98
C ILE A 8 -17.18 2.54 -4.01
N SER A 9 -17.59 2.71 -2.76
CA SER A 9 -16.77 3.37 -1.73
C SER A 9 -15.50 2.61 -1.46
N MET A 10 -15.58 1.28 -1.37
CA MET A 10 -14.42 0.44 -1.13
C MET A 10 -13.42 0.54 -2.27
N ARG A 11 -13.88 0.46 -3.51
CA ARG A 11 -13.02 0.52 -4.68
C ARG A 11 -12.36 1.89 -4.82
N SER A 12 -13.11 2.95 -4.51
CA SER A 12 -12.58 4.31 -4.52
C SER A 12 -11.46 4.47 -3.49
N TYR A 13 -11.66 3.94 -2.30
CA TYR A 13 -10.66 3.98 -1.24
C TYR A 13 -9.41 3.18 -1.64
N LEU A 14 -9.59 1.97 -2.19
CA LEU A 14 -8.47 1.13 -2.59
C LEU A 14 -7.67 1.75 -3.74
N LYS A 15 -8.34 2.48 -4.63
CA LYS A 15 -7.65 3.23 -5.67
C LYS A 15 -6.74 4.29 -5.06
N LYS A 16 -7.25 5.01 -4.06
CA LYS A 16 -6.45 6.02 -3.34
C LYS A 16 -5.27 5.37 -2.64
N VAL A 17 -5.50 4.24 -1.98
CA VAL A 17 -4.44 3.51 -1.29
C VAL A 17 -3.35 3.08 -2.28
N GLY A 18 -3.76 2.55 -3.43
CA GLY A 18 -2.81 2.13 -4.46
C GLY A 18 -1.97 3.28 -4.98
N ILE A 19 -2.60 4.38 -5.33
CA ILE A 19 -1.91 5.56 -5.86
C ILE A 19 -0.96 6.15 -4.83
N THR A 20 -1.43 6.31 -3.60
CA THR A 20 -0.63 6.87 -2.52
C THR A 20 0.54 5.96 -2.18
N SER A 21 0.29 4.65 -2.08
CA SER A 21 1.33 3.67 -1.78
C SER A 21 2.41 3.66 -2.85
N GLN A 22 2.01 3.69 -4.13
CA GLN A 22 2.97 3.71 -5.23
C GLN A 22 3.86 4.94 -5.15
N ARG A 23 3.29 6.10 -4.90
CA ARG A 23 4.03 7.35 -4.79
C ARG A 23 5.04 7.29 -3.65
N GLU A 24 4.61 6.79 -2.49
CA GLU A 24 5.48 6.68 -1.33
C GLU A 24 6.61 5.68 -1.54
N ILE A 25 6.31 4.54 -2.17
CA ILE A 25 7.33 3.54 -2.47
C ILE A 25 8.35 4.10 -3.44
N GLU A 26 7.89 4.73 -4.53
CA GLU A 26 8.78 5.29 -5.53
C GLU A 26 9.72 6.33 -4.93
N GLY A 27 9.18 7.22 -4.10
CA GLY A 27 9.98 8.26 -3.46
C GLY A 27 11.02 7.68 -2.51
N ALA A 28 10.61 6.72 -1.66
CA ALA A 28 11.51 6.12 -0.69
C ALA A 28 12.61 5.31 -1.38
N VAL A 29 12.27 4.55 -2.43
CA VAL A 29 13.27 3.77 -3.18
C VAL A 29 14.23 4.69 -3.89
N ARG A 30 13.74 5.74 -4.52
CA ARG A 30 14.59 6.72 -5.21
C ARG A 30 15.60 7.35 -4.25
N ASP A 31 15.12 7.74 -3.07
CA ASP A 31 16.00 8.34 -2.05
C ASP A 31 17.04 7.34 -1.55
N ALA A 32 16.63 6.09 -1.33
CA ALA A 32 17.55 5.05 -0.88
C ALA A 32 18.64 4.75 -1.91
N VAL A 33 18.29 4.75 -3.19
CA VAL A 33 19.26 4.57 -4.28
C VAL A 33 20.20 5.78 -4.33
N SER A 34 19.66 6.99 -4.22
CA SER A 34 20.45 8.21 -4.22
C SER A 34 21.44 8.24 -3.07
N GLU A 35 21.07 7.74 -1.91
CA GLU A 35 21.92 7.69 -0.72
C GLU A 35 22.80 6.44 -0.68
N LYS A 36 22.74 5.60 -1.71
CA LYS A 36 23.52 4.37 -1.85
C LYS A 36 23.19 3.31 -0.81
N VAL A 37 22.02 3.40 -0.19
CA VAL A 37 21.50 2.35 0.67
C VAL A 37 21.06 1.15 -0.17
N LEU A 38 20.52 1.42 -1.37
CA LEU A 38 20.15 0.41 -2.34
C LEU A 38 20.95 0.60 -3.63
N LYS A 39 21.16 -0.49 -4.37
CA LYS A 39 21.82 -0.45 -5.67
C LYS A 39 20.84 -0.17 -6.79
N GLY A 40 19.57 -0.51 -6.62
CA GLY A 40 18.52 -0.29 -7.58
C GLY A 40 18.00 -1.56 -8.26
N ASP A 41 18.63 -2.71 -7.99
CA ASP A 41 18.24 -3.99 -8.58
C ASP A 41 17.78 -5.02 -7.55
N GLU A 42 17.68 -4.62 -6.30
CA GLU A 42 17.26 -5.53 -5.24
C GLU A 42 15.77 -5.85 -5.32
N LYS A 43 15.44 -7.04 -4.87
CA LYS A 43 14.06 -7.47 -4.70
C LYS A 43 13.65 -7.17 -3.26
N LEU A 44 12.80 -6.17 -3.08
CA LEU A 44 12.45 -5.68 -1.76
C LEU A 44 11.13 -6.29 -1.28
N LYS A 45 11.08 -6.64 0.00
CA LYS A 45 9.84 -7.10 0.61
C LYS A 45 9.01 -5.88 1.00
N VAL A 46 7.73 -5.91 0.65
CA VAL A 46 6.77 -4.85 0.95
C VAL A 46 5.62 -5.44 1.76
N SER A 47 5.16 -4.70 2.75
CA SER A 47 4.01 -5.12 3.54
C SER A 47 3.09 -3.93 3.78
N VAL A 48 1.78 -4.18 3.65
CA VAL A 48 0.73 -3.21 3.98
C VAL A 48 -0.14 -3.82 5.06
N ASN A 49 -0.41 -3.07 6.11
CA ASN A 49 -1.31 -3.52 7.17
C ASN A 49 -2.67 -2.85 6.99
N LEU A 50 -3.70 -3.67 6.78
CA LEU A 50 -5.07 -3.22 6.63
C LEU A 50 -5.83 -3.44 7.93
N THR A 51 -6.40 -2.39 8.49
CA THR A 51 -7.16 -2.49 9.74
C THR A 51 -8.52 -1.84 9.61
N ILE A 52 -9.52 -2.49 10.21
CA ILE A 52 -10.83 -1.90 10.48
C ILE A 52 -11.13 -2.24 11.93
N ASP A 53 -10.92 -1.27 12.82
CA ASP A 53 -10.98 -1.50 14.25
C ASP A 53 -12.38 -1.90 14.73
N ASP A 54 -13.42 -1.31 14.13
CA ASP A 54 -14.80 -1.56 14.53
C ASP A 54 -15.20 -3.02 14.40
N ILE A 55 -14.57 -3.77 13.51
CA ILE A 55 -14.87 -5.19 13.31
C ILE A 55 -13.66 -6.07 13.58
N GLN A 56 -12.66 -5.50 14.23
CA GLN A 56 -11.44 -6.22 14.63
C GLN A 56 -10.75 -6.91 13.46
N LEU A 57 -10.77 -6.26 12.29
CA LEU A 57 -10.04 -6.74 11.13
C LEU A 57 -8.61 -6.22 11.17
N SER A 58 -7.65 -7.12 11.00
CA SER A 58 -6.24 -6.74 10.87
C SER A 58 -5.56 -7.77 9.98
N VAL A 59 -5.06 -7.33 8.82
CA VAL A 59 -4.46 -8.22 7.83
C VAL A 59 -3.20 -7.58 7.27
N ASP A 60 -2.16 -8.37 7.13
CA ASP A 60 -0.94 -7.96 6.44
C ASP A 60 -1.00 -8.45 5.00
N ILE A 61 -0.71 -7.56 4.07
CA ILE A 61 -0.70 -7.88 2.64
C ILE A 61 0.74 -7.70 2.16
N ASP A 62 1.40 -8.81 1.87
CA ASP A 62 2.83 -8.83 1.53
C ASP A 62 3.04 -8.91 0.03
N GLY A 63 4.18 -8.34 -0.41
CA GLY A 63 4.60 -8.38 -1.80
C GLY A 63 6.11 -8.19 -1.93
N TYR A 64 6.54 -8.14 -3.16
CA TYR A 64 7.97 -7.94 -3.49
C TYR A 64 8.15 -6.89 -4.57
#